data_41c76bc97b65feb914317a2dcf054d82
#
_entry.id   41c76bc97b65feb914317a2dcf054d82
#
_cell.length_a   1.000
_cell.length_b   1.000
_cell.length_c   1.000
_cell.angle_alpha   90.00
_cell.angle_beta   90.00
_cell.angle_gamma   90.00
#
_symmetry.space_group_name_H-M   'P 1'
#
loop_
_entity.id
_entity.type
_entity.pdbx_description
1 polymer ?
#
loop_
_entity_poly.entity_id
_entity_poly.type
_entity_poly.pdbx_seq_one_letter_code
_entity_poly.pdbx_strand_id
1 'polypeptide(L)'
;MNNTKFIEKLLDGVDVEWRALGSLGDLVRGNGLQKKDFTESGVPAIHYGQIYTYYGLSTTETKSFVSLDLAKQLKKVDQGDVVITNTSENLEDVGKSLVYLGKHQAVTGGHATILKPGKCLLGKYFAYLTQTDHFASEKRKYAKGTKVIDVSATDMAKISIPVPCPDNPKKSLEIQAEIVHILDAFTELTAELTAELT
;
A
#
# COMPACT_ATOMS: atom_id res chain seq x y z
N MET A 1 -19.70 -22.10 1.37
CA MET A 1 -19.90 -21.42 2.67
C MET A 1 -20.05 -19.93 2.39
N ASN A 2 -21.03 -19.26 2.99
CA ASN A 2 -21.33 -17.86 2.64
C ASN A 2 -20.25 -16.96 3.24
N ASN A 3 -19.39 -16.34 2.40
CA ASN A 3 -18.24 -15.53 2.82
C ASN A 3 -18.62 -14.42 3.82
N THR A 4 -19.81 -13.85 3.69
CA THR A 4 -20.34 -12.84 4.62
C THR A 4 -20.43 -13.38 6.06
N LYS A 5 -20.93 -14.60 6.25
CA LYS A 5 -21.01 -15.23 7.58
C LYS A 5 -19.65 -15.50 8.23
N PHE A 6 -18.61 -15.71 7.42
CA PHE A 6 -17.25 -15.92 7.95
C PHE A 6 -16.66 -14.62 8.47
N ILE A 7 -16.77 -13.53 7.69
CA ILE A 7 -16.32 -12.20 8.12
C ILE A 7 -17.12 -11.72 9.34
N GLU A 8 -18.43 -11.91 9.34
CA GLU A 8 -19.30 -11.61 10.49
C GLU A 8 -18.81 -12.36 11.74
N LYS A 9 -18.49 -13.66 11.61
CA LYS A 9 -17.96 -14.47 12.71
C LYS A 9 -16.57 -14.03 13.16
N LEU A 10 -15.70 -13.63 12.25
CA LEU A 10 -14.37 -13.11 12.57
C LEU A 10 -14.43 -11.79 13.32
N LEU A 11 -15.42 -10.96 12.99
CA LEU A 11 -15.64 -9.64 13.60
C LEU A 11 -16.70 -9.68 14.73
N ASP A 12 -17.28 -10.84 15.04
CA ASP A 12 -18.28 -10.96 16.10
C ASP A 12 -17.70 -10.61 17.46
N GLY A 13 -18.27 -9.59 18.10
CA GLY A 13 -17.78 -9.04 19.36
C GLY A 13 -16.44 -8.28 19.27
N VAL A 14 -16.03 -7.90 18.05
CA VAL A 14 -14.83 -7.09 17.81
C VAL A 14 -15.20 -5.63 17.67
N ASP A 15 -14.71 -4.80 18.57
CA ASP A 15 -14.80 -3.34 18.42
C ASP A 15 -13.93 -2.89 17.25
N VAL A 16 -14.51 -2.03 16.39
CA VAL A 16 -13.80 -1.43 15.25
C VAL A 16 -13.84 0.09 15.39
N GLU A 17 -12.68 0.70 15.38
CA GLU A 17 -12.54 2.16 15.42
C GLU A 17 -11.98 2.67 14.09
N TRP A 18 -12.56 3.76 13.59
CA TRP A 18 -12.02 4.46 12.42
C TRP A 18 -10.95 5.46 12.86
N ARG A 19 -9.73 5.22 12.45
CA ARG A 19 -8.56 6.05 12.81
C ARG A 19 -7.92 6.67 11.57
N ALA A 20 -7.48 7.93 11.71
CA ALA A 20 -6.72 8.59 10.67
C ALA A 20 -5.40 7.85 10.41
N LEU A 21 -5.04 7.63 9.14
CA LEU A 21 -3.86 6.87 8.74
C LEU A 21 -2.57 7.41 9.37
N GLY A 22 -2.46 8.74 9.51
CA GLY A 22 -1.32 9.39 10.14
C GLY A 22 -1.16 9.11 11.65
N SER A 23 -2.19 8.56 12.33
CA SER A 23 -2.07 8.07 13.70
C SER A 23 -1.62 6.61 13.80
N LEU A 24 -1.58 5.92 12.65
CA LEU A 24 -1.27 4.49 12.55
C LEU A 24 0.10 4.21 11.96
N GLY A 25 0.77 5.22 11.43
CA GLY A 25 2.11 5.12 10.86
C GLY A 25 2.61 6.45 10.30
N ASP A 26 3.89 6.48 9.98
CA ASP A 26 4.53 7.66 9.40
C ASP A 26 4.37 7.66 7.87
N LEU A 27 3.93 8.80 7.31
CA LEU A 27 3.84 9.01 5.87
C LEU A 27 4.96 9.92 5.40
N VAL A 28 5.89 9.38 4.62
CA VAL A 28 7.06 10.09 4.11
C VAL A 28 7.00 10.18 2.60
N ARG A 29 6.87 11.39 2.04
CA ARG A 29 6.94 11.58 0.58
C ARG A 29 8.33 11.24 0.08
N GLY A 30 8.43 10.44 -1.01
CA GLY A 30 9.67 10.16 -1.70
C GLY A 30 10.26 11.41 -2.39
N ASN A 31 11.39 11.25 -3.04
CA ASN A 31 12.08 12.35 -3.72
C ASN A 31 12.88 11.85 -4.94
N GLY A 32 13.14 12.73 -5.88
CA GLY A 32 14.24 12.74 -6.85
C GLY A 32 14.34 11.64 -7.92
N LEU A 33 13.69 10.48 -7.83
CA LEU A 33 13.87 9.36 -8.76
C LEU A 33 13.20 9.60 -10.12
N GLN A 34 13.94 9.46 -11.20
CA GLN A 34 13.45 9.53 -12.58
C GLN A 34 13.76 8.22 -13.34
N LYS A 35 13.03 7.95 -14.43
CA LYS A 35 13.27 6.73 -15.25
C LYS A 35 14.69 6.64 -15.83
N LYS A 36 15.31 7.78 -16.13
CA LYS A 36 16.69 7.85 -16.65
C LYS A 36 17.75 7.41 -15.64
N ASP A 37 17.40 7.34 -14.36
CA ASP A 37 18.30 7.00 -13.26
C ASP A 37 18.36 5.48 -13.02
N PHE A 38 17.58 4.70 -13.77
CA PHE A 38 17.57 3.25 -13.63
C PHE A 38 18.84 2.63 -14.16
N THR A 39 19.28 1.60 -13.45
CA THR A 39 20.44 0.77 -13.76
C THR A 39 20.01 -0.70 -13.86
N GLU A 40 20.83 -1.54 -14.50
CA GLU A 40 20.57 -2.98 -14.62
C GLU A 40 20.69 -3.72 -13.28
N SER A 41 21.50 -3.18 -12.37
CA SER A 41 21.74 -3.74 -11.04
C SER A 41 22.06 -2.63 -10.05
N GLY A 42 21.97 -2.91 -8.74
CA GLY A 42 22.26 -1.94 -7.70
C GLY A 42 21.29 -2.01 -6.54
N VAL A 43 20.87 -0.85 -6.04
CA VAL A 43 19.89 -0.76 -4.96
C VAL A 43 18.49 -0.89 -5.54
N PRO A 44 17.62 -1.76 -4.99
CA PRO A 44 16.24 -1.92 -5.42
C PRO A 44 15.49 -0.59 -5.46
N ALA A 45 14.73 -0.32 -6.53
CA ALA A 45 14.01 0.93 -6.70
C ALA A 45 12.57 0.70 -7.16
N ILE A 46 11.62 1.34 -6.48
CA ILE A 46 10.19 1.28 -6.80
C ILE A 46 9.78 2.61 -7.42
N HIS A 47 9.43 2.59 -8.70
CA HIS A 47 8.92 3.76 -9.40
C HIS A 47 7.39 3.73 -9.44
N TYR A 48 6.74 4.87 -9.15
CA TYR A 48 5.28 4.97 -9.08
C TYR A 48 4.56 4.42 -10.32
N GLY A 49 5.08 4.67 -11.51
CA GLY A 49 4.50 4.15 -12.76
C GLY A 49 4.51 2.62 -12.85
N GLN A 50 5.41 1.93 -12.14
CA GLN A 50 5.45 0.46 -12.10
C GLN A 50 4.39 -0.11 -11.15
N ILE A 51 3.92 0.67 -10.17
CA ILE A 51 2.80 0.30 -9.31
C ILE A 51 1.51 0.22 -10.12
N TYR A 52 1.39 1.01 -11.19
CA TYR A 52 0.23 0.95 -12.09
C TYR A 52 0.27 -0.19 -13.09
N THR A 53 1.46 -0.56 -13.54
CA THR A 53 1.62 -1.35 -14.79
C THR A 53 2.28 -2.70 -14.60
N TYR A 54 2.92 -2.95 -13.47
CA TYR A 54 3.76 -4.12 -13.30
C TYR A 54 3.51 -4.89 -12.00
N TYR A 55 3.43 -4.19 -10.86
CA TYR A 55 3.29 -4.86 -9.58
C TYR A 55 1.83 -5.19 -9.26
N GLY A 56 1.64 -6.28 -8.54
CA GLY A 56 0.40 -6.55 -7.80
C GLY A 56 0.36 -5.78 -6.48
N LEU A 57 -0.34 -6.32 -5.49
CA LEU A 57 -0.52 -5.69 -4.18
C LEU A 57 0.77 -5.71 -3.33
N SER A 58 1.65 -6.67 -3.56
CA SER A 58 2.93 -6.80 -2.86
C SER A 58 4.02 -7.33 -3.77
N THR A 59 5.29 -7.09 -3.40
CA THR A 59 6.45 -7.64 -4.11
C THR A 59 7.61 -7.91 -3.16
N THR A 60 8.36 -8.97 -3.42
CA THR A 60 9.64 -9.27 -2.76
C THR A 60 10.85 -8.75 -3.54
N GLU A 61 10.65 -8.46 -4.84
CA GLU A 61 11.70 -8.00 -5.76
C GLU A 61 11.26 -6.75 -6.50
N THR A 62 12.23 -5.95 -6.96
CA THR A 62 11.94 -4.77 -7.75
C THR A 62 12.32 -4.97 -9.20
N LYS A 63 11.53 -4.38 -10.10
CA LYS A 63 11.78 -4.37 -11.55
C LYS A 63 12.98 -3.51 -11.91
N SER A 64 13.31 -2.51 -11.10
CA SER A 64 14.31 -1.49 -11.39
C SER A 64 15.29 -1.37 -10.22
N PHE A 65 16.48 -0.88 -10.56
CA PHE A 65 17.55 -0.59 -9.61
C PHE A 65 18.09 0.81 -9.87
N VAL A 66 18.83 1.35 -8.91
CA VAL A 66 19.57 2.59 -9.03
C VAL A 66 21.00 2.44 -8.48
N SER A 67 21.89 3.35 -8.86
CA SER A 67 23.23 3.38 -8.31
C SER A 67 23.22 3.59 -6.79
N LEU A 68 24.24 3.08 -6.11
CA LEU A 68 24.40 3.25 -4.66
C LEU A 68 24.44 4.75 -4.25
N ASP A 69 25.08 5.60 -5.05
CA ASP A 69 25.20 7.02 -4.74
C ASP A 69 23.88 7.77 -4.86
N LEU A 70 23.07 7.46 -5.86
CA LEU A 70 21.71 8.00 -5.94
C LEU A 70 20.84 7.46 -4.80
N ALA A 71 20.93 6.17 -4.52
CA ALA A 71 20.16 5.57 -3.44
C ALA A 71 20.39 6.24 -2.08
N LYS A 72 21.63 6.72 -1.78
CA LYS A 72 21.91 7.46 -0.53
C LYS A 72 21.06 8.72 -0.37
N GLN A 73 20.65 9.34 -1.47
CA GLN A 73 19.88 10.59 -1.50
C GLN A 73 18.36 10.34 -1.50
N LEU A 74 17.92 9.16 -1.88
CA LEU A 74 16.49 8.81 -1.99
C LEU A 74 15.91 8.33 -0.67
N LYS A 75 14.58 8.48 -0.52
CA LYS A 75 13.84 7.95 0.63
C LYS A 75 13.80 6.43 0.60
N LYS A 76 14.01 5.84 1.78
CA LYS A 76 14.16 4.40 1.97
C LYS A 76 12.82 3.73 2.20
N VAL A 77 12.68 2.56 1.61
CA VAL A 77 11.55 1.64 1.76
C VAL A 77 12.08 0.37 2.39
N ASP A 78 11.61 0.05 3.57
CA ASP A 78 11.99 -1.13 4.33
C ASP A 78 10.96 -2.25 4.13
N GLN A 79 11.30 -3.47 4.52
CA GLN A 79 10.36 -4.59 4.47
C GLN A 79 9.12 -4.30 5.33
N GLY A 80 7.94 -4.46 4.74
CA GLY A 80 6.65 -4.17 5.38
C GLY A 80 6.13 -2.75 5.14
N ASP A 81 6.95 -1.85 4.62
CA ASP A 81 6.50 -0.52 4.20
C ASP A 81 5.55 -0.59 3.02
N VAL A 82 4.67 0.40 2.90
CA VAL A 82 3.74 0.52 1.78
C VAL A 82 4.08 1.74 0.95
N VAL A 83 4.33 1.54 -0.33
CA VAL A 83 4.56 2.63 -1.30
C VAL A 83 3.23 2.98 -1.96
N ILE A 84 2.76 4.21 -1.75
CA ILE A 84 1.46 4.71 -2.22
C ILE A 84 1.71 5.76 -3.29
N THR A 85 1.06 5.64 -4.44
CA THR A 85 1.19 6.61 -5.53
C THR A 85 0.50 7.93 -5.19
N ASN A 86 1.22 9.05 -5.30
CA ASN A 86 0.69 10.37 -5.02
C ASN A 86 -0.02 10.99 -6.22
N THR A 87 0.47 10.71 -7.45
CA THR A 87 0.04 11.39 -8.67
C THR A 87 -0.41 10.40 -9.72
N SER A 88 -1.50 10.69 -10.41
CA SER A 88 -1.97 9.96 -11.58
C SER A 88 -2.74 10.88 -12.52
N GLU A 89 -2.99 10.43 -13.75
CA GLU A 89 -3.87 11.10 -14.71
C GLU A 89 -5.36 10.86 -14.40
N ASN A 90 -5.68 9.92 -13.52
CA ASN A 90 -7.06 9.61 -13.11
C ASN A 90 -7.18 9.35 -11.60
N LEU A 91 -8.41 9.45 -11.09
CA LEU A 91 -8.72 9.27 -9.67
C LEU A 91 -8.64 7.81 -9.20
N GLU A 92 -8.78 6.87 -10.10
CA GLU A 92 -8.76 5.44 -9.75
C GLU A 92 -7.35 5.00 -9.39
N ASP A 93 -6.37 5.46 -10.15
CA ASP A 93 -4.96 5.09 -9.98
C ASP A 93 -4.25 5.86 -8.87
N VAL A 94 -4.57 7.14 -8.64
CA VAL A 94 -3.98 7.85 -7.51
C VAL A 94 -4.32 7.14 -6.19
N GLY A 95 -3.32 6.95 -5.33
CA GLY A 95 -3.49 6.20 -4.09
C GLY A 95 -3.39 4.67 -4.24
N LYS A 96 -3.08 4.13 -5.42
CA LYS A 96 -2.67 2.72 -5.55
C LYS A 96 -1.44 2.45 -4.68
N SER A 97 -1.43 1.30 -4.04
CA SER A 97 -0.41 0.93 -3.07
C SER A 97 0.29 -0.37 -3.43
N LEU A 98 1.55 -0.48 -2.99
CA LEU A 98 2.40 -1.65 -3.12
C LEU A 98 3.09 -1.92 -1.78
N VAL A 99 2.91 -3.10 -1.21
CA VAL A 99 3.68 -3.53 -0.03
C VAL A 99 5.03 -4.07 -0.48
N TYR A 100 6.10 -3.53 0.10
CA TYR A 100 7.43 -4.06 -0.15
C TYR A 100 7.78 -5.13 0.88
N LEU A 101 8.08 -6.34 0.42
CA LEU A 101 8.42 -7.50 1.24
C LEU A 101 9.86 -8.00 1.01
N GLY A 102 10.64 -7.26 0.22
CA GLY A 102 12.02 -7.61 -0.09
C GLY A 102 12.95 -7.55 1.13
N LYS A 103 13.98 -8.37 1.13
CA LYS A 103 14.97 -8.47 2.21
C LYS A 103 15.94 -7.29 2.25
N HIS A 104 16.19 -6.68 1.10
CA HIS A 104 17.10 -5.54 0.97
C HIS A 104 16.30 -4.25 0.97
N GLN A 105 16.84 -3.19 1.58
CA GLN A 105 16.23 -1.87 1.56
C GLN A 105 16.09 -1.38 0.11
N ALA A 106 14.88 -0.93 -0.26
CA ALA A 106 14.59 -0.29 -1.53
C ALA A 106 14.53 1.23 -1.40
N VAL A 107 14.35 1.92 -2.52
CA VAL A 107 14.15 3.38 -2.58
C VAL A 107 12.96 3.72 -3.47
N THR A 108 12.37 4.92 -3.30
CA THR A 108 11.31 5.41 -4.17
C THR A 108 11.40 6.90 -4.46
N GLY A 109 10.64 7.35 -5.45
CA GLY A 109 10.65 8.72 -5.99
C GLY A 109 9.53 9.62 -5.47
N GLY A 110 9.59 10.90 -5.86
CA GLY A 110 8.72 11.97 -5.35
C GLY A 110 7.25 11.90 -5.76
N HIS A 111 6.88 10.98 -6.67
CA HIS A 111 5.50 10.70 -7.05
C HIS A 111 4.86 9.58 -6.21
N ALA A 112 5.52 9.17 -5.13
CA ALA A 112 5.02 8.21 -4.17
C ALA A 112 5.25 8.68 -2.73
N THR A 113 4.40 8.19 -1.83
CA THR A 113 4.54 8.31 -0.37
C THR A 113 4.81 6.94 0.21
N ILE A 114 5.73 6.86 1.14
CA ILE A 114 6.02 5.65 1.93
C ILE A 114 5.19 5.75 3.20
N LEU A 115 4.30 4.80 3.42
CA LEU A 115 3.70 4.57 4.72
C LEU A 115 4.58 3.56 5.46
N LYS A 116 5.09 3.96 6.61
CA LYS A 116 5.78 3.09 7.57
C LYS A 116 4.77 2.70 8.64
N PRO A 117 4.20 1.48 8.58
CA PRO A 117 3.16 1.07 9.52
C PRO A 117 3.67 1.05 10.96
N GLY A 118 2.86 1.60 11.85
CA GLY A 118 3.10 1.53 13.29
C GLY A 118 2.64 0.20 13.90
N LYS A 119 2.66 0.13 15.22
CA LYS A 119 2.38 -1.10 16.00
C LYS A 119 0.97 -1.67 15.86
N CYS A 120 0.03 -0.91 15.31
CA CYS A 120 -1.39 -1.29 15.20
C CYS A 120 -1.83 -1.50 13.74
N LEU A 121 -0.92 -1.47 12.78
CA LEU A 121 -1.26 -1.55 11.36
C LEU A 121 -0.35 -2.54 10.63
N LEU A 122 -0.94 -3.50 9.94
CA LEU A 122 -0.26 -4.36 8.99
C LEU A 122 -0.30 -3.72 7.60
N GLY A 123 0.87 -3.53 6.97
CA GLY A 123 0.97 -2.88 5.65
C GLY A 123 0.10 -3.55 4.58
N LYS A 124 0.03 -4.87 4.56
CA LYS A 124 -0.77 -5.62 3.58
C LYS A 124 -2.28 -5.48 3.83
N TYR A 125 -2.72 -5.38 5.08
CA TYR A 125 -4.10 -5.05 5.42
C TYR A 125 -4.49 -3.67 4.86
N PHE A 126 -3.64 -2.65 5.10
CA PHE A 126 -3.86 -1.32 4.53
C PHE A 126 -3.89 -1.36 3.00
N ALA A 127 -2.99 -2.11 2.35
CA ALA A 127 -2.96 -2.22 0.90
C ALA A 127 -4.29 -2.78 0.34
N TYR A 128 -4.91 -3.77 0.98
CA TYR A 128 -6.25 -4.23 0.61
C TYR A 128 -7.31 -3.16 0.83
N LEU A 129 -7.24 -2.39 1.91
CA LEU A 129 -8.18 -1.29 2.14
C LEU A 129 -8.13 -0.23 1.04
N THR A 130 -6.96 0.01 0.42
CA THR A 130 -6.85 0.96 -0.70
C THR A 130 -7.65 0.57 -1.95
N GLN A 131 -8.09 -0.68 -2.05
CA GLN A 131 -8.91 -1.20 -3.14
C GLN A 131 -10.42 -1.08 -2.86
N THR A 132 -10.83 -0.58 -1.70
CA THR A 132 -12.24 -0.46 -1.31
C THR A 132 -12.87 0.85 -1.78
N ASP A 133 -14.19 0.83 -1.99
CA ASP A 133 -14.99 2.02 -2.32
C ASP A 133 -14.89 3.08 -1.21
N HIS A 134 -14.76 2.65 0.05
CA HIS A 134 -14.57 3.58 1.17
C HIS A 134 -13.29 4.39 0.96
N PHE A 135 -12.15 3.74 0.73
CA PHE A 135 -10.88 4.44 0.51
C PHE A 135 -10.93 5.33 -0.75
N ALA A 136 -11.55 4.84 -1.82
CA ALA A 136 -11.78 5.62 -3.04
C ALA A 136 -12.59 6.90 -2.77
N SER A 137 -13.64 6.81 -1.94
CA SER A 137 -14.46 7.94 -1.53
C SER A 137 -13.69 8.93 -0.65
N GLU A 138 -12.93 8.44 0.32
CA GLU A 138 -12.12 9.28 1.20
C GLU A 138 -11.02 10.02 0.44
N LYS A 139 -10.22 9.34 -0.38
CA LYS A 139 -9.15 9.96 -1.16
C LYS A 139 -9.66 11.04 -2.11
N ARG A 140 -10.88 10.88 -2.66
CA ARG A 140 -11.49 11.86 -3.57
C ARG A 140 -11.68 13.22 -2.91
N LYS A 141 -11.92 13.27 -1.60
CA LYS A 141 -12.08 14.53 -0.85
C LYS A 141 -10.81 15.37 -0.83
N TYR A 142 -9.65 14.73 -1.00
CA TYR A 142 -8.32 15.34 -0.91
C TYR A 142 -7.61 15.46 -2.25
N ALA A 143 -8.15 14.83 -3.30
CA ALA A 143 -7.57 14.85 -4.63
C ALA A 143 -7.62 16.27 -5.23
N LYS A 144 -6.49 16.75 -5.75
CA LYS A 144 -6.32 18.08 -6.35
C LYS A 144 -5.75 17.94 -7.76
N GLY A 145 -6.10 18.88 -8.61
CA GLY A 145 -5.64 18.91 -9.99
C GLY A 145 -6.69 18.43 -10.99
N THR A 146 -6.47 18.71 -12.28
CA THR A 146 -7.39 18.38 -13.37
C THR A 146 -6.77 17.48 -14.44
N LYS A 147 -5.50 17.72 -14.82
CA LYS A 147 -4.75 16.87 -15.76
C LYS A 147 -3.86 15.86 -15.03
N VAL A 148 -3.26 16.30 -13.96
CA VAL A 148 -2.51 15.44 -13.03
C VAL A 148 -3.17 15.61 -11.68
N ILE A 149 -3.69 14.52 -11.16
CA ILE A 149 -4.33 14.46 -9.86
C ILE A 149 -3.25 14.12 -8.82
N ASP A 150 -3.18 14.88 -7.75
CA ASP A 150 -2.25 14.67 -6.62
C ASP A 150 -3.04 14.54 -5.32
N VAL A 151 -2.64 13.56 -4.50
CA VAL A 151 -3.05 13.45 -3.10
C VAL A 151 -1.77 13.48 -2.27
N SER A 152 -1.56 14.56 -1.53
CA SER A 152 -0.34 14.74 -0.73
C SER A 152 -0.24 13.73 0.42
N ALA A 153 0.99 13.50 0.91
CA ALA A 153 1.21 12.63 2.09
C ALA A 153 0.43 13.14 3.32
N THR A 154 0.36 14.45 3.50
CA THR A 154 -0.39 15.08 4.60
C THR A 154 -1.91 14.94 4.44
N ASP A 155 -2.41 14.88 3.22
CA ASP A 155 -3.83 14.64 2.95
C ASP A 155 -4.16 13.15 3.06
N MET A 156 -3.29 12.25 2.60
CA MET A 156 -3.42 10.81 2.84
C MET A 156 -3.46 10.47 4.33
N ALA A 157 -2.67 11.18 5.15
CA ALA A 157 -2.65 10.99 6.61
C ALA A 157 -4.01 11.25 7.30
N LYS A 158 -4.92 11.99 6.66
CA LYS A 158 -6.27 12.30 7.17
C LYS A 158 -7.31 11.23 6.83
N ILE A 159 -7.02 10.35 5.88
CA ILE A 159 -7.95 9.29 5.46
C ILE A 159 -8.15 8.35 6.65
N SER A 160 -9.40 8.10 7.00
CA SER A 160 -9.75 7.18 8.09
C SER A 160 -9.87 5.75 7.57
N ILE A 161 -9.29 4.82 8.31
CA ILE A 161 -9.34 3.40 8.04
C ILE A 161 -9.82 2.63 9.28
N PRO A 162 -10.49 1.47 9.12
CA PRO A 162 -10.97 0.68 10.23
C PRO A 162 -9.82 -0.07 10.90
N VAL A 163 -9.79 0.00 12.22
CA VAL A 163 -8.82 -0.72 13.07
C VAL A 163 -9.60 -1.64 14.01
N PRO A 164 -9.53 -2.96 13.84
CA PRO A 164 -10.16 -3.91 14.77
C PRO A 164 -9.40 -3.93 16.10
N CYS A 165 -10.10 -4.14 17.21
CA CYS A 165 -9.54 -4.20 18.57
C CYS A 165 -8.56 -3.05 18.87
N PRO A 166 -8.95 -1.79 18.82
CA PRO A 166 -8.06 -0.63 18.90
C PRO A 166 -7.23 -0.57 20.18
N ASP A 167 -7.76 -1.12 21.28
CA ASP A 167 -7.12 -1.13 22.59
C ASP A 167 -6.18 -2.34 22.81
N ASN A 168 -6.13 -3.27 21.85
CA ASN A 168 -5.26 -4.44 21.90
C ASN A 168 -4.49 -4.60 20.58
N PRO A 169 -3.33 -3.96 20.44
CA PRO A 169 -2.53 -3.99 19.21
C PRO A 169 -2.18 -5.39 18.72
N LYS A 170 -1.91 -6.32 19.63
CA LYS A 170 -1.57 -7.70 19.27
C LYS A 170 -2.77 -8.40 18.63
N LYS A 171 -3.94 -8.34 19.27
CA LYS A 171 -5.18 -8.92 18.72
C LYS A 171 -5.61 -8.22 17.43
N SER A 172 -5.41 -6.90 17.36
CA SER A 172 -5.65 -6.14 16.13
C SER A 172 -4.85 -6.68 14.96
N LEU A 173 -3.53 -6.87 15.13
CA LEU A 173 -2.67 -7.42 14.08
C LEU A 173 -3.01 -8.87 13.73
N GLU A 174 -3.41 -9.71 14.70
CA GLU A 174 -3.86 -11.08 14.45
C GLU A 174 -5.10 -11.10 13.54
N ILE A 175 -6.10 -10.25 13.82
CA ILE A 175 -7.31 -10.12 12.98
C ILE A 175 -6.97 -9.57 11.59
N GLN A 176 -6.13 -8.53 11.50
CA GLN A 176 -5.67 -7.98 10.22
C GLN A 176 -4.94 -9.04 9.39
N ALA A 177 -4.08 -9.84 10.02
CA ALA A 177 -3.36 -10.93 9.35
C ALA A 177 -4.30 -12.02 8.83
N GLU A 178 -5.34 -12.38 9.59
CA GLU A 178 -6.34 -13.34 9.16
C GLU A 178 -7.16 -12.82 7.97
N ILE A 179 -7.57 -11.54 7.99
CA ILE A 179 -8.23 -10.89 6.85
C ILE A 179 -7.34 -10.93 5.62
N VAL A 180 -6.05 -10.61 5.77
CA VAL A 180 -5.07 -10.66 4.67
C VAL A 180 -4.93 -12.08 4.12
N HIS A 181 -4.81 -13.08 4.98
CA HIS A 181 -4.69 -14.48 4.58
C HIS A 181 -5.87 -14.94 3.72
N ILE A 182 -7.08 -14.58 4.13
CA ILE A 182 -8.30 -14.90 3.37
C ILE A 182 -8.31 -14.21 2.01
N LEU A 183 -7.98 -12.91 1.97
CA LEU A 183 -7.97 -12.15 0.72
C LEU A 183 -6.88 -12.59 -0.24
N ASP A 184 -5.70 -13.00 0.29
CA ASP A 184 -4.64 -13.59 -0.51
C ASP A 184 -5.12 -14.90 -1.17
N ALA A 185 -5.73 -15.79 -0.42
CA ALA A 185 -6.25 -17.05 -0.94
C ALA A 185 -7.29 -16.83 -2.07
N PHE A 186 -8.16 -15.84 -1.93
CA PHE A 186 -9.09 -15.47 -3.01
C PHE A 186 -8.38 -14.90 -4.24
N THR A 187 -7.35 -14.10 -4.03
CA THR A 187 -6.57 -13.51 -5.13
C THR A 187 -5.85 -14.60 -5.92
N GLU A 188 -5.22 -15.55 -5.23
CA GLU A 188 -4.54 -16.70 -5.84
C GLU A 188 -5.53 -17.57 -6.62
N LEU A 189 -6.65 -17.95 -6.00
CA LEU A 189 -7.68 -18.75 -6.67
C LEU A 189 -8.24 -18.07 -7.93
N THR A 190 -8.46 -16.76 -7.87
CA THR A 190 -8.94 -15.99 -9.02
C THR A 190 -7.90 -15.97 -10.15
N ALA A 191 -6.62 -15.83 -9.81
CA ALA A 191 -5.54 -15.87 -10.79
C ALA A 191 -5.41 -17.24 -11.47
N GLU A 192 -5.51 -18.34 -10.71
CA GLU A 192 -5.50 -19.71 -11.21
C GLU A 192 -6.67 -19.96 -12.18
N LEU A 193 -7.90 -19.61 -11.77
CA LEU A 193 -9.08 -19.77 -12.62
C LEU A 193 -8.99 -18.95 -13.91
N THR A 194 -8.42 -17.76 -13.84
CA THR A 194 -8.24 -16.90 -15.03
C THR A 194 -7.21 -17.52 -15.99
N ALA A 195 -6.13 -18.10 -15.46
CA ALA A 195 -5.10 -18.75 -16.27
C ALA A 195 -5.60 -20.03 -16.94
N GLU A 196 -6.53 -20.77 -16.32
CA GLU A 196 -7.14 -21.96 -16.91
C GLU A 196 -8.13 -21.65 -18.05
N LEU A 197 -8.66 -20.42 -18.09
CA LEU A 197 -9.66 -19.99 -19.10
C LEU A 197 -9.02 -19.29 -20.32
N THR A 198 -7.70 -19.03 -20.32
CA THR A 198 -6.96 -18.37 -21.40
C THR A 198 -6.01 -19.32 -22.11
#